data_64450079ecab2e6d91cb4e9ecbca5514
#
_entry.id   64450079ecab2e6d91cb4e9ecbca5514
#
_cell.length_a   1.000
_cell.length_b   1.000
_cell.length_c   1.000
_cell.angle_alpha   90.00
_cell.angle_beta   90.00
_cell.angle_gamma   90.00
#
_symmetry.space_group_name_H-M   'P 1'
#
loop_
_entity.id
_entity.type
_entity.pdbx_description
1 polymer ?
#
loop_
_entity_poly.entity_id
_entity_poly.type
_entity_poly.pdbx_seq_one_letter_code
_entity_poly.pdbx_strand_id
1 'polypeptide(L)'
;MKNLMATLGMVVWISYMLAGCAGLPSSELGKQEFELKCAACHGLSGKGDGPQATVTRPADLTVLAKNNGGVFPTQRVYEIIDGRQDVAAHGPRTMPVWGRFFQVGVPDVPDGAAGTFDFRETAVHDRIQAVIDYLVQLQEK
;
A
#
# COMPACT_ATOMS: atom_id res chain seq x y z
N MET A 1 -5.42 -49.66 -21.20
CA MET A 1 -4.45 -48.58 -21.48
C MET A 1 -5.14 -47.26 -21.88
N LYS A 2 -6.24 -47.29 -22.66
CA LYS A 2 -6.95 -46.04 -23.07
C LYS A 2 -7.52 -45.21 -21.90
N ASN A 3 -7.99 -45.85 -20.84
CA ASN A 3 -8.62 -45.15 -19.68
C ASN A 3 -7.60 -44.49 -18.73
N LEU A 4 -6.35 -45.03 -18.69
CA LEU A 4 -5.30 -44.47 -17.86
C LEU A 4 -4.75 -43.14 -18.40
N MET A 5 -4.67 -43.01 -19.71
CA MET A 5 -4.23 -41.77 -20.37
C MET A 5 -5.26 -40.64 -20.25
N ALA A 6 -6.56 -40.96 -20.27
CA ALA A 6 -7.62 -39.97 -20.10
C ALA A 6 -7.67 -39.40 -18.65
N THR A 7 -7.46 -40.24 -17.63
CA THR A 7 -7.41 -39.79 -16.23
C THR A 7 -6.16 -38.96 -15.92
N LEU A 8 -5.00 -39.30 -16.50
CA LEU A 8 -3.79 -38.50 -16.33
C LEU A 8 -3.93 -37.10 -16.97
N GLY A 9 -4.54 -37.00 -18.15
CA GLY A 9 -4.80 -35.72 -18.81
C GLY A 9 -5.71 -34.81 -17.99
N MET A 10 -6.78 -35.37 -17.38
CA MET A 10 -7.74 -34.60 -16.61
C MET A 10 -7.13 -34.05 -15.28
N VAL A 11 -6.27 -34.83 -14.64
CA VAL A 11 -5.58 -34.38 -13.40
C VAL A 11 -4.60 -33.24 -13.69
N VAL A 12 -3.87 -33.30 -14.82
CA VAL A 12 -2.94 -32.23 -15.21
C VAL A 12 -3.70 -30.92 -15.53
N TRP A 13 -4.85 -31.01 -16.22
CA TRP A 13 -5.68 -29.83 -16.52
C TRP A 13 -6.26 -29.17 -15.27
N ILE A 14 -6.69 -29.95 -14.28
CA ILE A 14 -7.21 -29.42 -13.00
C ILE A 14 -6.09 -28.71 -12.20
N SER A 15 -4.86 -29.24 -12.24
CA SER A 15 -3.71 -28.59 -11.57
C SER A 15 -3.34 -27.23 -12.21
N TYR A 16 -3.50 -27.05 -13.51
CA TYR A 16 -3.26 -25.78 -14.18
C TYR A 16 -4.32 -24.72 -13.86
N MET A 17 -5.57 -25.11 -13.62
CA MET A 17 -6.65 -24.17 -13.30
C MET A 17 -6.61 -23.64 -11.85
N LEU A 18 -5.94 -24.33 -10.92
CA LEU A 18 -5.77 -23.90 -9.52
C LEU A 18 -4.64 -22.88 -9.32
N ALA A 19 -3.76 -22.68 -10.30
CA ALA A 19 -2.65 -21.74 -10.21
C ALA A 19 -3.03 -20.27 -10.50
N GLY A 20 -4.32 -19.98 -10.83
CA GLY A 20 -4.75 -18.70 -11.39
C GLY A 20 -5.23 -17.63 -10.41
N CYS A 21 -5.22 -17.84 -9.09
CA CYS A 21 -5.71 -16.87 -8.10
C CYS A 21 -4.62 -16.41 -7.12
N ALA A 22 -3.36 -16.30 -7.54
CA ALA A 22 -2.38 -15.56 -6.75
C ALA A 22 -2.70 -14.06 -6.88
N GLY A 23 -3.23 -13.45 -5.83
CA GLY A 23 -3.40 -11.99 -5.76
C GLY A 23 -2.06 -11.29 -6.02
N LEU A 24 -2.11 -10.03 -6.47
CA LEU A 24 -0.91 -9.23 -6.65
C LEU A 24 -0.15 -9.12 -5.31
N PRO A 25 1.20 -9.12 -5.33
CA PRO A 25 1.99 -8.82 -4.14
C PRO A 25 1.58 -7.47 -3.53
N SER A 26 1.61 -7.33 -2.21
CA SER A 26 1.23 -6.09 -1.52
C SER A 26 2.03 -4.89 -2.04
N SER A 27 3.31 -5.07 -2.32
CA SER A 27 4.16 -4.02 -2.89
C SER A 27 3.77 -3.57 -4.29
N GLU A 28 3.18 -4.44 -5.12
CA GLU A 28 2.67 -4.04 -6.45
C GLU A 28 1.40 -3.22 -6.32
N LEU A 29 0.50 -3.59 -5.40
CA LEU A 29 -0.65 -2.76 -5.05
C LEU A 29 -0.19 -1.42 -4.47
N GLY A 30 0.82 -1.43 -3.59
CA GLY A 30 1.41 -0.23 -3.01
C GLY A 30 2.03 0.68 -4.06
N LYS A 31 2.67 0.13 -5.08
CA LYS A 31 3.18 0.90 -6.22
C LYS A 31 2.06 1.62 -6.97
N GLN A 32 0.96 0.93 -7.27
CA GLN A 32 -0.19 1.54 -7.93
C GLN A 32 -0.80 2.67 -7.08
N GLU A 33 -0.99 2.46 -5.77
CA GLU A 33 -1.48 3.48 -4.85
C GLU A 33 -0.51 4.69 -4.79
N PHE A 34 0.79 4.44 -4.76
CA PHE A 34 1.82 5.45 -4.75
C PHE A 34 1.81 6.29 -6.03
N GLU A 35 1.79 5.65 -7.19
CA GLU A 35 1.77 6.33 -8.49
C GLU A 35 0.53 7.22 -8.66
N LEU A 36 -0.63 6.74 -8.20
CA LEU A 36 -1.91 7.44 -8.33
C LEU A 36 -2.07 8.60 -7.34
N LYS A 37 -1.51 8.51 -6.13
CA LYS A 37 -1.83 9.41 -5.02
C LYS A 37 -0.63 10.19 -4.48
N CYS A 38 0.57 9.65 -4.57
CA CYS A 38 1.76 10.19 -3.92
C CYS A 38 2.72 10.83 -4.93
N ALA A 39 2.84 10.25 -6.13
CA ALA A 39 3.83 10.66 -7.12
C ALA A 39 3.64 12.09 -7.65
N ALA A 40 2.43 12.64 -7.59
CA ALA A 40 2.19 14.04 -7.96
C ALA A 40 3.07 15.03 -7.18
N CYS A 41 3.36 14.71 -5.91
CA CYS A 41 4.25 15.50 -5.07
C CYS A 41 5.63 14.83 -4.93
N HIS A 42 5.67 13.53 -4.59
CA HIS A 42 6.91 12.84 -4.28
C HIS A 42 7.71 12.37 -5.51
N GLY A 43 7.14 12.48 -6.73
CA GLY A 43 7.75 11.96 -7.95
C GLY A 43 7.63 10.44 -8.06
N LEU A 44 7.73 9.90 -9.26
CA LEU A 44 7.70 8.45 -9.50
C LEU A 44 8.91 7.74 -8.88
N SER A 45 10.02 8.46 -8.75
CA SER A 45 11.25 7.98 -8.09
C SER A 45 11.19 8.05 -6.57
N GLY A 46 10.21 8.74 -5.99
CA GLY A 46 10.10 9.00 -4.55
C GLY A 46 11.05 10.09 -4.02
N LYS A 47 11.75 10.84 -4.90
CA LYS A 47 12.78 11.81 -4.51
C LYS A 47 12.24 13.21 -4.19
N GLY A 48 10.94 13.40 -4.17
CA GLY A 48 10.35 14.71 -3.91
C GLY A 48 10.35 15.64 -5.12
N ASP A 49 10.49 15.11 -6.32
CA ASP A 49 10.62 15.82 -7.59
C ASP A 49 9.34 15.76 -8.46
N GLY A 50 8.21 15.47 -7.86
CA GLY A 50 6.92 15.45 -8.57
C GLY A 50 6.49 16.82 -9.10
N PRO A 51 5.55 16.86 -10.06
CA PRO A 51 5.12 18.11 -10.68
C PRO A 51 4.53 19.14 -9.69
N GLN A 52 4.09 18.71 -8.51
CA GLN A 52 3.59 19.59 -7.45
C GLN A 52 4.63 19.86 -6.34
N ALA A 53 5.87 19.37 -6.47
CA ALA A 53 6.93 19.52 -5.48
C ALA A 53 7.32 20.98 -5.22
N THR A 54 7.18 21.85 -6.19
CA THR A 54 7.50 23.29 -6.08
C THR A 54 6.68 24.01 -5.00
N VAL A 55 5.48 23.55 -4.76
CA VAL A 55 4.55 24.14 -3.77
C VAL A 55 4.77 23.53 -2.38
N THR A 56 4.98 22.23 -2.30
CA THR A 56 4.93 21.48 -1.03
C THR A 56 6.31 21.06 -0.49
N ARG A 57 7.35 21.06 -1.31
CA ARG A 57 8.69 20.55 -0.97
C ARG A 57 8.63 19.23 -0.21
N PRO A 58 8.09 18.17 -0.83
CA PRO A 58 7.93 16.88 -0.19
C PRO A 58 9.29 16.26 0.13
N ALA A 59 9.33 15.42 1.18
CA ALA A 59 10.54 14.71 1.56
C ALA A 59 10.98 13.72 0.46
N ASP A 60 12.29 13.48 0.37
CA ASP A 60 12.86 12.35 -0.36
C ASP A 60 12.57 11.06 0.43
N LEU A 61 11.76 10.19 -0.17
CA LEU A 61 11.32 8.95 0.44
C LEU A 61 12.32 7.80 0.25
N THR A 62 13.34 7.98 -0.57
CA THR A 62 14.35 6.93 -0.86
C THR A 62 15.41 6.79 0.23
N VAL A 63 15.51 7.76 1.11
CA VAL A 63 16.55 7.84 2.16
C VAL A 63 15.99 7.70 3.58
N LEU A 64 14.75 7.26 3.75
CA LEU A 64 14.10 7.15 5.06
C LEU A 64 14.85 6.18 5.99
N ALA A 65 15.24 5.01 5.49
CA ALA A 65 16.01 4.05 6.28
C ALA A 65 17.40 4.60 6.63
N LYS A 66 18.09 5.21 5.67
CA LYS A 66 19.40 5.83 5.87
C LYS A 66 19.36 6.90 6.95
N ASN A 67 18.35 7.77 6.94
CA ASN A 67 18.19 8.84 7.91
C ASN A 67 17.71 8.32 9.28
N ASN A 68 17.35 7.04 9.39
CA ASN A 68 16.91 6.38 10.62
C ASN A 68 17.85 5.23 11.03
N GLY A 69 19.14 5.41 10.88
CA GLY A 69 20.14 4.45 11.33
C GLY A 69 20.15 3.12 10.57
N GLY A 70 19.69 3.11 9.32
CA GLY A 70 19.62 1.91 8.47
C GLY A 70 18.34 1.09 8.60
N VAL A 71 17.41 1.51 9.45
CA VAL A 71 16.14 0.82 9.68
C VAL A 71 14.97 1.66 9.12
N PHE A 72 14.14 1.06 8.28
CA PHE A 72 12.97 1.77 7.75
C PHE A 72 11.96 2.08 8.89
N PRO A 73 11.55 3.35 9.06
CA PRO A 73 10.71 3.77 10.19
C PRO A 73 9.22 3.51 9.92
N THR A 74 8.83 2.25 9.81
CA THR A 74 7.49 1.78 9.40
C THR A 74 6.36 2.48 10.15
N GLN A 75 6.39 2.46 11.49
CA GLN A 75 5.31 3.02 12.32
C GLN A 75 5.15 4.53 12.07
N ARG A 76 6.26 5.26 12.00
CA ARG A 76 6.22 6.70 11.75
C ARG A 76 5.70 7.03 10.35
N VAL A 77 6.09 6.26 9.34
CA VAL A 77 5.60 6.43 7.96
C VAL A 77 4.11 6.15 7.91
N TYR A 78 3.66 5.08 8.58
CA TYR A 78 2.23 4.78 8.71
C TYR A 78 1.44 5.97 9.27
N GLU A 79 1.85 6.51 10.40
CA GLU A 79 1.18 7.65 11.07
C GLU A 79 1.13 8.91 10.19
N ILE A 80 2.20 9.17 9.44
CA ILE A 80 2.27 10.31 8.51
C ILE A 80 1.30 10.13 7.34
N ILE A 81 1.24 8.93 6.75
CA ILE A 81 0.34 8.63 5.63
C ILE A 81 -1.11 8.67 6.13
N ASP A 82 -1.42 7.97 7.21
CA ASP A 82 -2.76 7.97 7.80
C ASP A 82 -3.24 9.39 8.08
N GLY A 83 -2.46 10.12 8.80
CA GLY A 83 -2.66 11.54 9.05
C GLY A 83 -3.92 11.92 9.83
N ARG A 84 -4.73 10.97 10.28
CA ARG A 84 -5.95 11.23 11.05
C ARG A 84 -5.66 11.69 12.49
N GLN A 85 -4.51 11.30 13.01
CA GLN A 85 -4.04 11.78 14.31
C GLN A 85 -3.19 13.04 14.13
N ASP A 86 -3.47 14.08 14.91
CA ASP A 86 -2.67 15.30 14.91
C ASP A 86 -1.32 15.04 15.59
N VAL A 87 -0.26 15.13 14.81
CA VAL A 87 1.11 15.16 15.34
C VAL A 87 1.50 16.63 15.48
N ALA A 88 1.19 17.23 16.61
CA ALA A 88 1.34 18.66 16.89
C ALA A 88 2.77 19.22 16.65
N ALA A 89 3.78 18.36 16.56
CA ALA A 89 5.18 18.74 16.40
C ALA A 89 5.61 19.10 14.96
N HIS A 90 4.72 19.02 13.96
CA HIS A 90 5.14 19.08 12.54
C HIS A 90 4.62 20.28 11.74
N GLY A 91 4.02 21.30 12.37
CA GLY A 91 3.54 22.49 11.67
C GLY A 91 2.31 22.21 10.80
N PRO A 92 1.94 23.16 9.89
CA PRO A 92 0.78 22.99 9.03
C PRO A 92 0.99 21.79 8.11
N ARG A 93 0.00 20.88 8.09
CA ARG A 93 0.02 19.68 7.28
C ARG A 93 -0.12 20.05 5.79
N THR A 94 0.93 19.83 5.02
CA THR A 94 0.92 20.02 3.56
C THR A 94 0.53 18.73 2.81
N MET A 95 0.77 17.57 3.41
CA MET A 95 0.39 16.26 2.88
C MET A 95 -1.09 15.96 3.24
N PRO A 96 -1.90 15.44 2.30
CA PRO A 96 -3.29 15.04 2.56
C PRO A 96 -3.42 13.98 3.66
N VAL A 97 -4.61 13.91 4.28
CA VAL A 97 -4.96 12.90 5.28
C VAL A 97 -5.44 11.63 4.56
N TRP A 98 -4.50 10.78 4.15
CA TRP A 98 -4.81 9.62 3.31
C TRP A 98 -5.69 8.58 4.01
N GLY A 99 -5.61 8.46 5.34
CA GLY A 99 -6.50 7.58 6.10
C GLY A 99 -7.99 7.84 5.87
N ARG A 100 -8.38 9.09 5.60
CA ARG A 100 -9.77 9.43 5.21
C ARG A 100 -10.07 9.06 3.77
N PHE A 101 -9.12 9.29 2.86
CA PHE A 101 -9.31 8.95 1.44
C PHE A 101 -9.40 7.43 1.22
N PHE A 102 -8.65 6.65 1.98
CA PHE A 102 -8.65 5.19 1.87
C PHE A 102 -9.94 4.53 2.38
N GLN A 103 -10.77 5.25 3.12
CA GLN A 103 -12.12 4.80 3.51
C GLN A 103 -13.13 4.93 2.38
N VAL A 104 -12.86 5.75 1.37
CA VAL A 104 -13.80 5.97 0.26
C VAL A 104 -13.96 4.70 -0.57
N GLY A 105 -15.20 4.33 -0.83
CA GLY A 105 -15.54 3.12 -1.60
C GLY A 105 -15.57 1.82 -0.80
N VAL A 106 -15.25 1.86 0.50
CA VAL A 106 -15.50 0.72 1.41
C VAL A 106 -16.98 0.75 1.84
N PRO A 107 -17.76 -0.33 1.61
CA PRO A 107 -19.15 -0.37 2.00
C PRO A 107 -19.35 -0.13 3.50
N ASP A 108 -20.42 0.60 3.86
CA ASP A 108 -20.91 0.62 5.23
C ASP A 108 -21.50 -0.74 5.57
N VAL A 109 -20.85 -1.45 6.49
CA VAL A 109 -21.43 -2.64 7.09
C VAL A 109 -22.11 -2.20 8.37
N PRO A 110 -23.43 -2.45 8.55
CA PRO A 110 -24.14 -2.08 9.76
C PRO A 110 -23.46 -2.67 11.01
N ASP A 111 -23.34 -1.86 12.06
CA ASP A 111 -22.78 -2.29 13.34
C ASP A 111 -23.45 -3.59 13.80
N GLY A 112 -22.64 -4.61 14.09
CA GLY A 112 -23.10 -5.93 14.54
C GLY A 112 -23.34 -6.97 13.44
N ALA A 113 -23.30 -6.63 12.16
CA ALA A 113 -23.51 -7.60 11.08
C ALA A 113 -22.33 -8.57 10.87
N ALA A 114 -21.11 -8.20 11.31
CA ALA A 114 -19.90 -8.99 11.14
C ALA A 114 -19.04 -9.05 12.43
N GLY A 115 -19.65 -8.93 13.59
CA GLY A 115 -18.93 -8.89 14.87
C GLY A 115 -18.18 -7.56 15.06
N THR A 116 -17.05 -7.60 15.79
CA THR A 116 -16.23 -6.42 16.08
C THR A 116 -15.22 -6.07 14.98
N PHE A 117 -15.36 -6.63 13.78
CA PHE A 117 -14.41 -6.43 12.68
C PHE A 117 -14.76 -5.16 11.92
N ASP A 118 -13.89 -4.14 12.00
CA ASP A 118 -14.04 -2.90 11.25
C ASP A 118 -13.39 -3.03 9.87
N PHE A 119 -14.20 -3.29 8.87
CA PHE A 119 -13.75 -3.43 7.47
C PHE A 119 -13.13 -2.13 6.93
N ARG A 120 -13.56 -0.97 7.40
CA ARG A 120 -13.01 0.32 6.94
C ARG A 120 -11.61 0.54 7.47
N GLU A 121 -11.40 0.32 8.76
CA GLU A 121 -10.07 0.44 9.36
C GLU A 121 -9.10 -0.60 8.80
N THR A 122 -9.58 -1.82 8.56
CA THR A 122 -8.76 -2.84 7.90
C THR A 122 -8.38 -2.43 6.49
N ALA A 123 -9.32 -1.91 5.69
CA ALA A 123 -9.01 -1.46 4.33
C ALA A 123 -8.02 -0.27 4.32
N VAL A 124 -8.13 0.65 5.29
CA VAL A 124 -7.15 1.75 5.46
C VAL A 124 -5.78 1.19 5.80
N HIS A 125 -5.72 0.30 6.79
CA HIS A 125 -4.48 -0.34 7.22
C HIS A 125 -3.79 -1.06 6.08
N ASP A 126 -4.52 -1.89 5.33
CA ASP A 126 -3.96 -2.71 4.25
C ASP A 126 -3.43 -1.85 3.10
N ARG A 127 -4.13 -0.78 2.74
CA ARG A 127 -3.66 0.16 1.71
C ARG A 127 -2.42 0.93 2.14
N ILE A 128 -2.36 1.41 3.37
CA ILE A 128 -1.17 2.10 3.89
C ILE A 128 0.00 1.11 3.97
N GLN A 129 -0.24 -0.12 4.45
CA GLN A 129 0.79 -1.13 4.52
C GLN A 129 1.33 -1.50 3.13
N ALA A 130 0.47 -1.61 2.13
CA ALA A 130 0.90 -1.85 0.76
C ALA A 130 1.82 -0.72 0.24
N VAL A 131 1.48 0.55 0.50
CA VAL A 131 2.36 1.69 0.15
C VAL A 131 3.70 1.59 0.88
N ILE A 132 3.70 1.26 2.17
CA ILE A 132 4.93 1.06 2.97
C ILE A 132 5.80 -0.05 2.36
N ASP A 133 5.22 -1.19 2.00
CA ASP A 133 5.93 -2.31 1.39
C ASP A 133 6.61 -1.89 0.07
N TYR A 134 5.97 -1.03 -0.70
CA TYR A 134 6.58 -0.43 -1.88
C TYR A 134 7.71 0.54 -1.52
N LEU A 135 7.51 1.44 -0.54
CA LEU A 135 8.52 2.41 -0.12
C LEU A 135 9.79 1.73 0.43
N VAL A 136 9.65 0.59 1.09
CA VAL A 136 10.81 -0.22 1.54
C VAL A 136 11.67 -0.67 0.37
N GLN A 137 11.07 -0.98 -0.79
CA GLN A 137 11.81 -1.36 -2.01
C GLN A 137 12.53 -0.18 -2.67
N LEU A 138 12.01 1.05 -2.46
CA LEU A 138 12.64 2.27 -3.01
C LEU A 138 13.87 2.74 -2.22
N GLN A 139 14.16 2.17 -1.04
CA GLN A 139 15.26 2.65 -0.21
C GLN A 139 16.62 2.52 -0.91
N GLU A 140 17.41 3.59 -0.87
CA GLU A 140 18.82 3.56 -1.28
C GLU A 140 19.59 2.53 -0.45
N LYS A 141 20.46 1.76 -1.11
CA LYS A 141 21.32 0.73 -0.47
C LYS A 141 22.57 1.36 0.08
#